data_df89339ef7b529863d0c0cca8055e784
#
_entry.id   df89339ef7b529863d0c0cca8055e784
#
_cell.length_a   1.000
_cell.length_b   1.000
_cell.length_c   1.000
_cell.angle_alpha   90.00
_cell.angle_beta   90.00
_cell.angle_gamma   90.00
#
_symmetry.space_group_name_H-M   'P 1'
#
loop_
_entity.id
_entity.type
_entity.pdbx_description
1 polymer ?
#
loop_
_entity_poly.entity_id
_entity_poly.type
_entity_poly.pdbx_seq_one_letter_code
_entity_poly.pdbx_strand_id
1 'polypeptide(L)'
;MGAFLRTLGGDKVIWLVVALLSMFSILAVYSATGTLEFKYNYSTNYVMRHMTLLFGGLLLMYLAHYLHYMKYSAWAPIMITVAVPLLIFTLLFGVEINNARRWIAIPGIGMTFQASDFAKLALITYVARMISSKQEYITDFKSAFLPIIIPVVVICGLIAPADLSTAMLLFLTCILLMFMGRVATKYILVLLGLGIATFGLLVVLGDVFPDFIRVDTWAERLYNFRTNTDGEFQVQQGKMAIAEGGFIGVGPGNSFQRNYLPSAY
;
A
#
# COMPACT_ATOMS: atom_id res chain seq x y z
N MET A 1 -25.80 21.01 7.27
CA MET A 1 -24.51 20.35 7.51
C MET A 1 -24.39 19.75 8.91
N GLY A 2 -24.82 20.44 10.00
CA GLY A 2 -24.71 19.91 11.37
C GLY A 2 -25.59 18.70 11.71
N ALA A 3 -26.74 18.53 11.07
CA ALA A 3 -27.63 17.39 11.31
C ALA A 3 -27.11 16.08 10.70
N PHE A 4 -26.56 16.14 9.49
CA PHE A 4 -25.97 14.99 8.81
C PHE A 4 -24.71 14.47 9.53
N LEU A 5 -23.85 15.37 10.04
CA LEU A 5 -22.69 15.02 10.84
C LEU A 5 -23.02 14.46 12.24
N ARG A 6 -24.25 14.67 12.73
CA ARG A 6 -24.72 14.08 13.99
C ARG A 6 -25.20 12.63 13.82
N THR A 7 -25.64 12.26 12.63
CA THR A 7 -26.07 10.88 12.30
C THR A 7 -24.90 9.97 11.90
N LEU A 8 -23.78 10.58 11.45
CA LEU A 8 -22.54 9.85 11.21
C LEU A 8 -21.86 9.57 12.56
N GLY A 9 -21.93 8.36 13.05
CA GLY A 9 -21.15 7.93 14.22
C GLY A 9 -19.64 8.13 14.00
N GLY A 10 -18.86 8.17 15.08
CA GLY A 10 -17.39 8.32 15.00
C GLY A 10 -16.89 9.76 15.03
N ASP A 11 -15.59 9.91 14.73
CA ASP A 11 -14.92 11.22 14.77
C ASP A 11 -15.27 12.07 13.54
N LYS A 12 -15.82 13.26 13.81
CA LYS A 12 -16.23 14.22 12.77
C LYS A 12 -15.05 14.78 11.98
N VAL A 13 -13.85 14.87 12.62
CA VAL A 13 -12.64 15.36 11.97
C VAL A 13 -12.19 14.39 10.89
N ILE A 14 -12.24 13.06 11.18
CA ILE A 14 -11.92 12.03 10.20
C ILE A 14 -12.87 12.12 9.00
N TRP A 15 -14.18 12.25 9.25
CA TRP A 15 -15.16 12.39 8.16
C TRP A 15 -14.92 13.64 7.32
N LEU A 16 -14.59 14.78 7.95
CA LEU A 16 -14.27 16.02 7.25
C LEU A 16 -13.03 15.83 6.34
N VAL A 17 -11.96 15.27 6.90
CA VAL A 17 -10.70 15.02 6.14
C VAL A 17 -10.96 14.09 4.96
N VAL A 18 -11.71 13.02 5.16
CA VAL A 18 -12.07 12.08 4.08
C VAL A 18 -12.88 12.77 2.99
N ALA A 19 -13.86 13.61 3.38
CA ALA A 19 -14.65 14.36 2.42
C ALA A 19 -13.80 15.34 1.60
N LEU A 20 -12.90 16.09 2.24
CA LEU A 20 -11.96 16.98 1.57
C LEU A 20 -11.02 16.23 0.62
N LEU A 21 -10.41 15.15 1.09
CA LEU A 21 -9.54 14.32 0.26
C LEU A 21 -10.28 13.72 -0.93
N SER A 22 -11.54 13.32 -0.76
CA SER A 22 -12.38 12.81 -1.84
C SER A 22 -12.65 13.87 -2.90
N MET A 23 -12.93 15.11 -2.50
CA MET A 23 -13.10 16.24 -3.43
C MET A 23 -11.81 16.52 -4.21
N PHE A 24 -10.66 16.58 -3.52
CA PHE A 24 -9.37 16.77 -4.16
C PHE A 24 -9.03 15.60 -5.09
N SER A 25 -9.35 14.37 -4.73
CA SER A 25 -9.15 13.20 -5.58
C SER A 25 -9.92 13.30 -6.90
N ILE A 26 -11.19 13.73 -6.86
CA ILE A 26 -11.99 13.93 -8.08
C ILE A 26 -11.35 15.01 -8.98
N LEU A 27 -10.93 16.14 -8.40
CA LEU A 27 -10.28 17.22 -9.13
C LEU A 27 -8.95 16.77 -9.74
N ALA A 28 -8.14 16.00 -9.00
CA ALA A 28 -6.87 15.49 -9.47
C ALA A 28 -7.05 14.52 -10.65
N VAL A 29 -7.99 13.58 -10.55
CA VAL A 29 -8.28 12.64 -11.64
C VAL A 29 -8.83 13.37 -12.86
N TYR A 30 -9.76 14.31 -12.67
CA TYR A 30 -10.25 15.14 -13.77
C TYR A 30 -9.11 15.91 -14.47
N SER A 31 -8.23 16.53 -13.67
CA SER A 31 -7.06 17.25 -14.18
C SER A 31 -6.10 16.34 -14.97
N ALA A 32 -5.85 15.12 -14.47
CA ALA A 32 -4.93 14.18 -15.09
C ALA A 32 -5.49 13.55 -16.39
N THR A 33 -6.81 13.30 -16.45
CA THR A 33 -7.44 12.60 -17.58
C THR A 33 -7.84 13.49 -18.74
N GLY A 34 -7.85 14.82 -18.57
CA GLY A 34 -8.29 15.76 -19.61
C GLY A 34 -7.54 15.70 -20.95
N THR A 35 -6.30 15.22 -20.96
CA THR A 35 -5.54 15.01 -22.23
C THR A 35 -5.92 13.75 -23.00
N LEU A 36 -6.46 12.74 -22.30
CA LEU A 36 -6.91 11.49 -22.92
C LEU A 36 -8.17 11.69 -23.75
N GLU A 37 -8.98 12.69 -23.40
CA GLU A 37 -10.19 13.06 -24.15
C GLU A 37 -9.88 13.45 -25.57
N PHE A 38 -8.84 14.26 -25.78
CA PHE A 38 -8.39 14.68 -27.11
C PHE A 38 -7.74 13.56 -27.93
N LYS A 39 -7.12 12.58 -27.27
CA LYS A 39 -6.32 11.55 -27.94
C LYS A 39 -7.08 10.27 -28.25
N TYR A 40 -8.07 9.92 -27.41
CA TYR A 40 -8.71 8.60 -27.44
C TYR A 40 -10.24 8.57 -27.28
N ASN A 41 -10.94 9.72 -27.15
CA ASN A 41 -12.39 9.80 -26.84
C ASN A 41 -12.84 9.00 -25.58
N TYR A 42 -11.95 8.75 -24.61
CA TYR A 42 -12.16 7.82 -23.48
C TYR A 42 -12.22 8.49 -22.10
N SER A 43 -12.08 9.81 -21.98
CA SER A 43 -11.88 10.47 -20.68
C SER A 43 -13.07 10.34 -19.73
N THR A 44 -14.28 10.43 -20.24
CA THR A 44 -15.52 10.34 -19.44
C THR A 44 -15.61 9.02 -18.68
N ASN A 45 -15.09 7.93 -19.28
CA ASN A 45 -15.09 6.61 -18.64
C ASN A 45 -14.14 6.53 -17.44
N TYR A 46 -12.99 7.20 -17.47
CA TYR A 46 -12.02 7.17 -16.36
C TYR A 46 -12.54 7.92 -15.13
N VAL A 47 -13.08 9.13 -15.32
CA VAL A 47 -13.66 9.92 -14.22
C VAL A 47 -14.86 9.19 -13.63
N MET A 48 -15.75 8.65 -14.48
CA MET A 48 -16.92 7.89 -14.02
C MET A 48 -16.51 6.63 -13.23
N ARG A 49 -15.53 5.89 -13.73
CA ARG A 49 -14.96 4.73 -13.04
C ARG A 49 -14.36 5.12 -11.69
N HIS A 50 -13.61 6.23 -11.65
CA HIS A 50 -13.03 6.74 -10.40
C HIS A 50 -14.12 7.12 -9.39
N MET A 51 -15.16 7.84 -9.82
CA MET A 51 -16.30 8.18 -8.97
C MET A 51 -17.00 6.93 -8.41
N THR A 52 -17.25 5.93 -9.26
CA THR A 52 -17.88 4.67 -8.82
C THR A 52 -17.05 3.98 -7.75
N LEU A 53 -15.72 3.91 -7.93
CA LEU A 53 -14.80 3.32 -6.95
C LEU A 53 -14.74 4.13 -5.66
N LEU A 54 -14.72 5.45 -5.77
CA LEU A 54 -14.71 6.36 -4.63
C LEU A 54 -15.98 6.19 -3.78
N PHE A 55 -17.16 6.22 -4.42
CA PHE A 55 -18.43 6.01 -3.71
C PHE A 55 -18.52 4.62 -3.10
N GLY A 56 -18.06 3.58 -3.82
CA GLY A 56 -17.97 2.22 -3.30
C GLY A 56 -17.06 2.14 -2.08
N GLY A 57 -15.89 2.78 -2.13
CA GLY A 57 -14.96 2.86 -1.00
C GLY A 57 -15.52 3.62 0.21
N LEU A 58 -16.19 4.75 -0.02
CA LEU A 58 -16.87 5.51 1.04
C LEU A 58 -18.00 4.70 1.68
N LEU A 59 -18.77 3.96 0.88
CA LEU A 59 -19.81 3.07 1.38
C LEU A 59 -19.22 1.94 2.24
N LEU A 60 -18.15 1.29 1.76
CA LEU A 60 -17.45 0.27 2.53
C LEU A 60 -16.88 0.82 3.84
N MET A 61 -16.29 2.02 3.81
CA MET A 61 -15.79 2.69 5.01
C MET A 61 -16.94 2.96 6.01
N TYR A 62 -18.09 3.42 5.52
CA TYR A 62 -19.27 3.65 6.34
C TYR A 62 -19.80 2.35 6.95
N LEU A 63 -19.91 1.27 6.18
CA LEU A 63 -20.31 -0.04 6.68
C LEU A 63 -19.31 -0.61 7.69
N ALA A 64 -18.02 -0.48 7.42
CA ALA A 64 -16.96 -0.92 8.32
C ALA A 64 -17.00 -0.18 9.66
N HIS A 65 -17.37 1.09 9.67
CA HIS A 65 -17.52 1.88 10.89
C HIS A 65 -18.54 1.29 11.88
N TYR A 66 -19.60 0.65 11.40
CA TYR A 66 -20.61 0.00 12.27
C TYR A 66 -20.13 -1.31 12.88
N LEU A 67 -19.08 -1.91 12.35
CA LEU A 67 -18.56 -3.16 12.88
C LEU A 67 -17.74 -2.90 14.14
N HIS A 68 -18.13 -3.53 15.24
CA HIS A 68 -17.36 -3.44 16.49
C HIS A 68 -15.96 -4.05 16.29
N TYR A 69 -14.92 -3.38 16.81
CA TYR A 69 -13.52 -3.77 16.61
C TYR A 69 -13.18 -5.21 17.03
N MET A 70 -13.91 -5.79 17.98
CA MET A 70 -13.74 -7.19 18.37
C MET A 70 -14.04 -8.17 17.24
N LYS A 71 -14.93 -7.82 16.28
CA LYS A 71 -15.18 -8.66 15.12
C LYS A 71 -13.96 -8.73 14.20
N TYR A 72 -13.28 -7.61 14.00
CA TYR A 72 -12.02 -7.58 13.24
C TYR A 72 -10.96 -8.45 13.93
N SER A 73 -10.87 -8.37 15.25
CA SER A 73 -10.00 -9.24 16.02
C SER A 73 -10.35 -10.72 15.83
N ALA A 74 -11.63 -11.08 15.86
CA ALA A 74 -12.05 -12.47 15.64
C ALA A 74 -11.75 -12.97 14.22
N TRP A 75 -11.85 -12.11 13.20
CA TRP A 75 -11.57 -12.46 11.80
C TRP A 75 -10.07 -12.47 11.45
N ALA A 76 -9.23 -11.84 12.24
CA ALA A 76 -7.79 -11.71 11.95
C ALA A 76 -7.08 -13.04 11.60
N PRO A 77 -7.30 -14.18 12.33
CA PRO A 77 -6.69 -15.45 11.95
C PRO A 77 -7.17 -15.99 10.59
N ILE A 78 -8.45 -15.78 10.28
CA ILE A 78 -9.01 -16.20 8.98
C ILE A 78 -8.42 -15.34 7.87
N MET A 79 -8.35 -14.02 8.07
CA MET A 79 -7.78 -13.09 7.09
C MET A 79 -6.33 -13.43 6.76
N ILE A 80 -5.49 -13.75 7.76
CA ILE A 80 -4.09 -14.10 7.52
C ILE A 80 -3.97 -15.44 6.77
N THR A 81 -4.82 -16.42 7.12
CA THR A 81 -4.85 -17.73 6.45
C THR A 81 -5.25 -17.59 4.98
N VAL A 82 -6.15 -16.67 4.64
CA VAL A 82 -6.56 -16.37 3.26
C VAL A 82 -5.50 -15.53 2.54
N ALA A 83 -4.81 -14.63 3.24
CA ALA A 83 -3.83 -13.74 2.64
C ALA A 83 -2.62 -14.50 2.06
N VAL A 84 -2.15 -15.56 2.74
CA VAL A 84 -0.99 -16.34 2.29
C VAL A 84 -1.24 -17.00 0.92
N PRO A 85 -2.27 -17.85 0.74
CA PRO A 85 -2.52 -18.46 -0.57
C PRO A 85 -2.87 -17.42 -1.65
N LEU A 86 -3.52 -16.29 -1.28
CA LEU A 86 -3.81 -15.21 -2.21
C LEU A 86 -2.53 -14.54 -2.73
N LEU A 87 -1.54 -14.31 -1.87
CA LEU A 87 -0.23 -13.79 -2.27
C LEU A 87 0.53 -14.77 -3.14
N ILE A 88 0.55 -16.06 -2.79
CA ILE A 88 1.20 -17.10 -3.59
C ILE A 88 0.53 -17.18 -4.98
N PHE A 89 -0.79 -17.18 -5.02
CA PHE A 89 -1.54 -17.17 -6.28
C PHE A 89 -1.17 -15.96 -7.15
N THR A 90 -1.06 -14.77 -6.54
CA THR A 90 -0.70 -13.54 -7.25
C THR A 90 0.73 -13.59 -7.81
N LEU A 91 1.67 -14.15 -7.08
CA LEU A 91 3.06 -14.30 -7.55
C LEU A 91 3.16 -15.25 -8.74
N LEU A 92 2.34 -16.32 -8.76
CA LEU A 92 2.38 -17.34 -9.83
C LEU A 92 1.53 -16.96 -11.05
N PHE A 93 0.32 -16.41 -10.82
CA PHE A 93 -0.69 -16.20 -11.85
C PHE A 93 -1.14 -14.74 -11.99
N GLY A 94 -0.52 -13.82 -11.26
CA GLY A 94 -0.87 -12.39 -11.30
C GLY A 94 -0.59 -11.74 -12.65
N VAL A 95 -1.37 -10.70 -12.95
CA VAL A 95 -1.14 -9.86 -14.13
C VAL A 95 0.11 -9.03 -13.93
N GLU A 96 0.97 -9.02 -14.92
CA GLU A 96 2.19 -8.24 -14.93
C GLU A 96 1.89 -6.81 -15.37
N ILE A 97 2.05 -5.87 -14.44
CA ILE A 97 1.92 -4.44 -14.71
C ILE A 97 3.22 -3.78 -14.24
N ASN A 98 3.89 -3.05 -15.13
CA ASN A 98 5.20 -2.43 -14.87
C ASN A 98 6.25 -3.46 -14.40
N ASN A 99 6.33 -4.60 -15.09
CA ASN A 99 7.24 -5.70 -14.81
C ASN A 99 7.11 -6.29 -13.39
N ALA A 100 5.96 -6.17 -12.76
CA ALA A 100 5.71 -6.76 -11.44
C ALA A 100 4.35 -7.45 -11.38
N ARG A 101 4.33 -8.69 -10.88
CA ARG A 101 3.11 -9.50 -10.70
C ARG A 101 2.51 -9.23 -9.33
N ARG A 102 1.68 -8.19 -9.23
CA ARG A 102 1.06 -7.75 -7.97
C ARG A 102 -0.46 -7.75 -7.99
N TRP A 103 -1.04 -7.89 -9.19
CA TRP A 103 -2.45 -7.65 -9.44
C TRP A 103 -3.16 -8.92 -9.90
N ILE A 104 -4.36 -9.12 -9.39
CA ILE A 104 -5.28 -10.16 -9.87
C ILE A 104 -6.35 -9.44 -10.71
N ALA A 105 -6.47 -9.80 -11.98
CA ALA A 105 -7.57 -9.32 -12.80
C ALA A 105 -8.88 -10.00 -12.39
N ILE A 106 -9.91 -9.20 -12.16
CA ILE A 106 -11.26 -9.72 -11.88
C ILE A 106 -11.99 -9.88 -13.21
N PRO A 107 -12.29 -11.14 -13.64
CA PRO A 107 -12.96 -11.36 -14.91
C PRO A 107 -14.34 -10.68 -14.94
N GLY A 108 -14.68 -10.07 -16.06
CA GLY A 108 -15.99 -9.47 -16.29
C GLY A 108 -16.17 -8.03 -15.80
N ILE A 109 -15.34 -7.51 -14.90
CA ILE A 109 -15.48 -6.15 -14.35
C ILE A 109 -14.38 -5.21 -14.87
N GLY A 110 -13.31 -5.76 -15.47
CA GLY A 110 -12.15 -4.97 -15.95
C GLY A 110 -11.39 -4.26 -14.82
N MET A 111 -11.53 -4.74 -13.58
CA MET A 111 -10.83 -4.21 -12.40
C MET A 111 -9.73 -5.15 -11.98
N THR A 112 -8.69 -4.58 -11.39
CA THR A 112 -7.59 -5.35 -10.79
C THR A 112 -7.64 -5.21 -9.28
N PHE A 113 -7.36 -6.29 -8.57
CA PHE A 113 -7.25 -6.35 -7.12
C PHE A 113 -5.79 -6.60 -6.72
N GLN A 114 -5.27 -5.80 -5.82
CA GLN A 114 -3.91 -5.97 -5.31
C GLN A 114 -3.93 -6.82 -4.02
N ALA A 115 -3.43 -8.04 -4.11
CA ALA A 115 -3.45 -8.99 -3.00
C ALA A 115 -2.65 -8.49 -1.78
N SER A 116 -1.59 -7.73 -2.00
CA SER A 116 -0.77 -7.17 -0.91
C SER A 116 -1.53 -6.13 -0.06
N ASP A 117 -2.55 -5.44 -0.60
CA ASP A 117 -3.35 -4.49 0.20
C ASP A 117 -4.21 -5.22 1.23
N PHE A 118 -4.82 -6.33 0.81
CA PHE A 118 -5.53 -7.21 1.75
C PHE A 118 -4.59 -7.85 2.77
N ALA A 119 -3.42 -8.32 2.34
CA ALA A 119 -2.43 -8.94 3.21
C ALA A 119 -1.87 -7.97 4.26
N LYS A 120 -1.64 -6.70 3.92
CA LYS A 120 -1.25 -5.65 4.87
C LYS A 120 -2.29 -5.47 5.97
N LEU A 121 -3.56 -5.34 5.59
CA LEU A 121 -4.65 -5.20 6.55
C LEU A 121 -4.77 -6.44 7.46
N ALA A 122 -4.71 -7.63 6.87
CA ALA A 122 -4.77 -8.90 7.59
C ALA A 122 -3.62 -9.02 8.61
N LEU A 123 -2.39 -8.70 8.20
CA LEU A 123 -1.22 -8.81 9.06
C LEU A 123 -1.26 -7.82 10.23
N ILE A 124 -1.55 -6.54 9.96
CA ILE A 124 -1.62 -5.51 11.00
C ILE A 124 -2.68 -5.87 12.03
N THR A 125 -3.87 -6.30 11.57
CA THR A 125 -4.96 -6.72 12.45
C THR A 125 -4.60 -7.95 13.27
N TYR A 126 -3.91 -8.93 12.66
CA TYR A 126 -3.46 -10.13 13.35
C TYR A 126 -2.39 -9.82 14.41
N VAL A 127 -1.38 -9.04 14.07
CA VAL A 127 -0.32 -8.62 15.01
C VAL A 127 -0.92 -7.86 16.20
N ALA A 128 -1.81 -6.90 15.95
CA ALA A 128 -2.50 -6.15 16.98
C ALA A 128 -3.31 -7.08 17.93
N ARG A 129 -4.04 -8.05 17.35
CA ARG A 129 -4.75 -9.07 18.12
C ARG A 129 -3.80 -9.88 19.00
N MET A 130 -2.71 -10.40 18.41
CA MET A 130 -1.76 -11.26 19.13
C MET A 130 -1.08 -10.52 20.28
N ILE A 131 -0.72 -9.25 20.07
CA ILE A 131 -0.17 -8.40 21.13
C ILE A 131 -1.20 -8.23 22.26
N SER A 132 -2.43 -7.88 21.93
CA SER A 132 -3.49 -7.67 22.91
C SER A 132 -3.84 -8.95 23.69
N SER A 133 -3.98 -10.07 23.01
CA SER A 133 -4.39 -11.34 23.62
C SER A 133 -3.29 -12.00 24.48
N LYS A 134 -2.03 -11.63 24.23
CA LYS A 134 -0.85 -12.22 24.90
C LYS A 134 -0.12 -11.25 25.83
N GLN A 135 -0.78 -10.17 26.24
CA GLN A 135 -0.17 -9.09 27.01
C GLN A 135 0.46 -9.55 28.33
N GLU A 136 -0.10 -10.56 28.99
CA GLU A 136 0.41 -11.08 30.28
C GLU A 136 1.80 -11.74 30.16
N TYR A 137 2.08 -12.38 29.01
CA TYR A 137 3.35 -13.06 28.73
C TYR A 137 4.02 -12.56 27.44
N ILE A 138 3.81 -11.28 27.11
CA ILE A 138 4.30 -10.67 25.88
C ILE A 138 5.84 -10.68 25.76
N THR A 139 6.56 -10.83 26.85
CA THR A 139 8.02 -10.94 26.87
C THR A 139 8.55 -12.35 26.64
N ASP A 140 7.66 -13.37 26.61
CA ASP A 140 8.07 -14.75 26.37
C ASP A 140 8.29 -15.04 24.88
N PHE A 141 9.38 -15.75 24.59
CA PHE A 141 9.78 -16.04 23.21
C PHE A 141 8.80 -16.99 22.50
N LYS A 142 8.48 -18.12 23.15
CA LYS A 142 7.69 -19.18 22.51
C LYS A 142 6.20 -18.85 22.46
N SER A 143 5.67 -18.29 23.53
CA SER A 143 4.24 -18.09 23.70
C SER A 143 3.73 -16.83 23.02
N ALA A 144 4.56 -15.77 22.92
CA ALA A 144 4.15 -14.49 22.35
C ALA A 144 4.93 -14.12 21.09
N PHE A 145 6.27 -14.06 21.16
CA PHE A 145 7.06 -13.56 20.04
C PHE A 145 6.96 -14.45 18.79
N LEU A 146 7.14 -15.76 18.94
CA LEU A 146 7.14 -16.69 17.79
C LEU A 146 5.82 -16.68 17.00
N PRO A 147 4.62 -16.71 17.61
CA PRO A 147 3.35 -16.60 16.87
C PRO A 147 3.14 -15.25 16.17
N ILE A 148 3.79 -14.18 16.64
CA ILE A 148 3.71 -12.87 15.99
C ILE A 148 4.66 -12.80 14.80
N ILE A 149 5.91 -13.27 14.95
CA ILE A 149 6.94 -13.10 13.95
C ILE A 149 6.76 -13.98 12.73
N ILE A 150 6.26 -15.21 12.88
CA ILE A 150 6.07 -16.14 11.77
C ILE A 150 5.19 -15.53 10.67
N PRO A 151 3.97 -15.02 10.95
CA PRO A 151 3.15 -14.37 9.92
C PRO A 151 3.80 -13.10 9.35
N VAL A 152 4.54 -12.33 10.16
CA VAL A 152 5.25 -11.14 9.68
C VAL A 152 6.29 -11.51 8.63
N VAL A 153 7.14 -12.49 8.92
CA VAL A 153 8.19 -12.93 7.99
C VAL A 153 7.59 -13.56 6.73
N VAL A 154 6.56 -14.39 6.88
CA VAL A 154 5.90 -15.04 5.73
C VAL A 154 5.25 -14.01 4.80
N ILE A 155 4.44 -13.10 5.34
CA ILE A 155 3.73 -12.11 4.51
C ILE A 155 4.71 -11.11 3.90
N CYS A 156 5.64 -10.56 4.67
CA CYS A 156 6.64 -9.63 4.14
C CYS A 156 7.55 -10.32 3.11
N GLY A 157 7.93 -11.57 3.35
CA GLY A 157 8.73 -12.36 2.42
C GLY A 157 8.01 -12.65 1.09
N LEU A 158 6.69 -12.89 1.13
CA LEU A 158 5.89 -13.08 -0.09
C LEU A 158 5.65 -11.77 -0.86
N ILE A 159 5.61 -10.62 -0.17
CA ILE A 159 5.43 -9.32 -0.84
C ILE A 159 6.76 -8.80 -1.41
N ALA A 160 7.89 -9.04 -0.73
CA ALA A 160 9.19 -8.46 -1.04
C ALA A 160 9.66 -8.64 -2.51
N PRO A 161 9.54 -9.81 -3.16
CA PRO A 161 9.98 -10.00 -4.54
C PRO A 161 9.25 -9.08 -5.52
N ALA A 162 7.96 -8.86 -5.31
CA ALA A 162 7.13 -8.04 -6.17
C ALA A 162 7.17 -6.54 -5.78
N ASP A 163 7.28 -6.23 -4.49
CA ASP A 163 7.25 -4.87 -3.95
C ASP A 163 8.02 -4.74 -2.63
N LEU A 164 9.32 -4.56 -2.73
CA LEU A 164 10.19 -4.42 -1.57
C LEU A 164 9.81 -3.23 -0.70
N SER A 165 9.46 -2.09 -1.30
CA SER A 165 9.10 -0.87 -0.55
C SER A 165 7.89 -1.10 0.34
N THR A 166 6.86 -1.75 -0.20
CA THR A 166 5.65 -2.12 0.55
C THR A 166 5.98 -3.14 1.66
N ALA A 167 6.82 -4.13 1.37
CA ALA A 167 7.24 -5.12 2.37
C ALA A 167 8.01 -4.48 3.52
N MET A 168 8.95 -3.56 3.22
CA MET A 168 9.73 -2.83 4.23
C MET A 168 8.85 -1.94 5.10
N LEU A 169 7.94 -1.16 4.51
CA LEU A 169 7.00 -0.32 5.26
C LEU A 169 6.10 -1.16 6.18
N LEU A 170 5.59 -2.27 5.68
CA LEU A 170 4.77 -3.19 6.48
C LEU A 170 5.56 -3.81 7.63
N PHE A 171 6.80 -4.24 7.36
CA PHE A 171 7.70 -4.77 8.37
C PHE A 171 7.99 -3.75 9.47
N LEU A 172 8.33 -2.49 9.11
CA LEU A 172 8.53 -1.41 10.07
C LEU A 172 7.27 -1.11 10.87
N THR A 173 6.10 -1.13 10.24
CA THR A 173 4.81 -0.96 10.93
C THR A 173 4.59 -2.06 11.97
N CYS A 174 4.90 -3.32 11.64
CA CYS A 174 4.81 -4.43 12.59
C CYS A 174 5.80 -4.27 13.76
N ILE A 175 7.04 -3.80 13.49
CA ILE A 175 8.02 -3.49 14.53
C ILE A 175 7.50 -2.40 15.47
N LEU A 176 6.94 -1.32 14.93
CA LEU A 176 6.36 -0.24 15.74
C LEU A 176 5.20 -0.75 16.60
N LEU A 177 4.32 -1.59 16.06
CA LEU A 177 3.24 -2.21 16.84
C LEU A 177 3.79 -3.09 17.97
N MET A 178 4.82 -3.89 17.70
CA MET A 178 5.46 -4.73 18.71
C MET A 178 6.14 -3.90 19.79
N PHE A 179 6.80 -2.80 19.42
CA PHE A 179 7.41 -1.86 20.37
C PHE A 179 6.35 -1.20 21.25
N MET A 180 5.27 -0.69 20.67
CA MET A 180 4.13 -0.13 21.41
C MET A 180 3.45 -1.18 22.30
N GLY A 181 3.42 -2.43 21.86
CA GLY A 181 2.87 -3.58 22.59
C GLY A 181 3.76 -4.11 23.70
N ARG A 182 4.91 -3.48 23.98
CA ARG A 182 5.88 -3.87 25.01
C ARG A 182 6.49 -5.25 24.83
N VAL A 183 6.63 -5.71 23.58
CA VAL A 183 7.43 -6.89 23.26
C VAL A 183 8.87 -6.64 23.66
N ALA A 184 9.56 -7.66 24.19
CA ALA A 184 10.93 -7.50 24.66
C ALA A 184 11.86 -6.98 23.57
N THR A 185 12.54 -5.85 23.81
CA THR A 185 13.38 -5.13 22.83
C THR A 185 14.47 -6.02 22.22
N LYS A 186 14.97 -7.01 22.98
CA LYS A 186 15.93 -7.99 22.45
C LYS A 186 15.41 -8.76 21.23
N TYR A 187 14.13 -9.10 21.20
CA TYR A 187 13.51 -9.81 20.07
C TYR A 187 13.26 -8.87 18.88
N ILE A 188 12.95 -7.60 19.16
CA ILE A 188 12.83 -6.58 18.13
C ILE A 188 14.18 -6.37 17.43
N LEU A 189 15.28 -6.32 18.17
CA LEU A 189 16.63 -6.24 17.60
C LEU A 189 16.99 -7.47 16.77
N VAL A 190 16.64 -8.67 17.23
CA VAL A 190 16.81 -9.91 16.44
C VAL A 190 16.01 -9.83 15.14
N LEU A 191 14.77 -9.32 15.21
CA LEU A 191 13.91 -9.16 14.05
C LEU A 191 14.49 -8.16 13.03
N LEU A 192 15.02 -7.04 13.49
CA LEU A 192 15.73 -6.08 12.65
C LEU A 192 16.95 -6.71 11.97
N GLY A 193 17.75 -7.46 12.73
CA GLY A 193 18.88 -8.20 12.19
C GLY A 193 18.47 -9.23 11.13
N LEU A 194 17.37 -9.96 11.37
CA LEU A 194 16.80 -10.90 10.40
C LEU A 194 16.30 -10.17 9.14
N GLY A 195 15.68 -9.01 9.28
CA GLY A 195 15.25 -8.18 8.15
C GLY A 195 16.42 -7.74 7.28
N ILE A 196 17.51 -7.27 7.90
CA ILE A 196 18.75 -6.89 7.20
C ILE A 196 19.38 -8.11 6.50
N ALA A 197 19.45 -9.25 7.18
CA ALA A 197 19.97 -10.49 6.61
C ALA A 197 19.13 -10.98 5.43
N THR A 198 17.79 -10.91 5.54
CA THR A 198 16.86 -11.26 4.44
C THR A 198 17.04 -10.31 3.26
N PHE A 199 17.19 -9.00 3.51
CA PHE A 199 17.47 -8.03 2.46
C PHE A 199 18.78 -8.35 1.74
N GLY A 200 19.86 -8.61 2.49
CA GLY A 200 21.15 -9.02 1.92
C GLY A 200 21.05 -10.30 1.09
N LEU A 201 20.29 -11.27 1.58
CA LEU A 201 20.03 -12.51 0.85
C LEU A 201 19.25 -12.25 -0.46
N LEU A 202 18.24 -11.38 -0.44
CA LEU A 202 17.49 -11.01 -1.64
C LEU A 202 18.37 -10.30 -2.67
N VAL A 203 19.32 -9.47 -2.24
CA VAL A 203 20.31 -8.84 -3.14
C VAL A 203 21.17 -9.91 -3.82
N VAL A 204 21.71 -10.86 -3.06
CA VAL A 204 22.54 -11.94 -3.62
C VAL A 204 21.73 -12.86 -4.53
N LEU A 205 20.49 -13.21 -4.14
CA LEU A 205 19.61 -14.04 -4.97
C LEU A 205 19.13 -13.32 -6.23
N GLY A 206 19.04 -12.02 -6.23
CA GLY A 206 18.67 -11.25 -7.39
C GLY A 206 19.68 -11.31 -8.52
N ASP A 207 20.98 -11.41 -8.19
CA ASP A 207 22.01 -11.65 -9.20
C ASP A 207 21.88 -13.04 -9.85
N VAL A 208 21.31 -14.01 -9.12
CA VAL A 208 21.13 -15.39 -9.60
C VAL A 208 19.77 -15.58 -10.32
N PHE A 209 18.74 -14.86 -9.87
CA PHE A 209 17.37 -14.95 -10.38
C PHE A 209 16.79 -13.58 -10.75
N PRO A 210 17.31 -12.89 -11.79
CA PRO A 210 16.89 -11.54 -12.14
C PRO A 210 15.40 -11.42 -12.54
N ASP A 211 14.83 -12.49 -13.10
CA ASP A 211 13.41 -12.50 -13.53
C ASP A 211 12.42 -12.46 -12.36
N PHE A 212 12.84 -12.88 -11.17
CA PHE A 212 11.97 -12.93 -9.98
C PHE A 212 12.24 -11.79 -8.99
N ILE A 213 13.48 -11.30 -8.93
CA ILE A 213 13.92 -10.32 -7.93
C ILE A 213 14.54 -9.12 -8.65
N ARG A 214 13.93 -7.96 -8.54
CA ARG A 214 14.31 -6.72 -9.24
C ARG A 214 15.45 -5.94 -8.55
N VAL A 215 16.58 -6.60 -8.33
CA VAL A 215 17.74 -5.97 -7.65
C VAL A 215 18.30 -4.81 -8.45
N ASP A 216 18.36 -4.94 -9.78
CA ASP A 216 18.86 -3.87 -10.66
C ASP A 216 18.08 -2.56 -10.44
N THR A 217 16.75 -2.67 -10.33
CA THR A 217 15.89 -1.50 -10.04
C THR A 217 16.21 -0.86 -8.67
N TRP A 218 16.55 -1.67 -7.67
CA TRP A 218 16.90 -1.14 -6.33
C TRP A 218 18.26 -0.49 -6.33
N ALA A 219 19.25 -1.14 -6.96
CA ALA A 219 20.61 -0.64 -7.11
C ALA A 219 20.62 0.68 -7.91
N GLU A 220 19.90 0.74 -9.02
CA GLU A 220 19.75 1.93 -9.84
C GLU A 220 19.10 3.10 -9.07
N ARG A 221 18.02 2.84 -8.33
CA ARG A 221 17.37 3.88 -7.50
C ARG A 221 18.31 4.40 -6.42
N LEU A 222 19.05 3.51 -5.76
CA LEU A 222 20.02 3.91 -4.73
C LEU A 222 21.17 4.70 -5.34
N TYR A 223 21.68 4.28 -6.48
CA TYR A 223 22.72 4.99 -7.23
C TYR A 223 22.24 6.38 -7.65
N ASN A 224 21.07 6.49 -8.29
CA ASN A 224 20.47 7.75 -8.72
C ASN A 224 20.21 8.70 -7.54
N PHE A 225 19.77 8.16 -6.40
CA PHE A 225 19.59 8.95 -5.18
C PHE A 225 20.93 9.49 -4.64
N ARG A 226 21.98 8.66 -4.64
CA ARG A 226 23.30 9.04 -4.11
C ARG A 226 24.05 10.02 -5.02
N THR A 227 23.96 9.82 -6.33
CA THR A 227 24.68 10.64 -7.31
C THR A 227 23.92 11.90 -7.70
N ASN A 228 22.70 12.09 -7.17
CA ASN A 228 21.81 13.19 -7.54
C ASN A 228 21.60 13.27 -9.07
N THR A 229 21.80 12.15 -9.77
CA THR A 229 21.53 12.02 -11.19
C THR A 229 20.02 12.08 -11.35
N ASP A 230 19.54 12.97 -12.19
CA ASP A 230 18.11 13.06 -12.49
C ASP A 230 17.65 11.70 -13.00
N GLY A 231 16.91 10.99 -12.15
CA GLY A 231 16.42 9.64 -12.40
C GLY A 231 15.51 9.55 -13.63
N GLU A 232 14.74 8.47 -13.71
CA GLU A 232 13.79 8.21 -14.79
C GLU A 232 13.06 9.48 -15.26
N PHE A 233 12.84 9.62 -16.56
CA PHE A 233 12.13 10.74 -17.21
C PHE A 233 10.87 11.18 -16.45
N GLN A 234 10.14 10.24 -15.87
CA GLN A 234 8.96 10.50 -15.04
C GLN A 234 9.27 11.34 -13.79
N VAL A 235 10.39 11.08 -13.14
CA VAL A 235 10.83 11.83 -11.94
C VAL A 235 11.22 13.26 -12.33
N GLN A 236 11.92 13.45 -13.44
CA GLN A 236 12.28 14.77 -13.95
C GLN A 236 11.05 15.60 -14.27
N GLN A 237 10.10 15.02 -15.02
CA GLN A 237 8.85 15.70 -15.36
C GLN A 237 8.01 16.02 -14.12
N GLY A 238 8.01 15.15 -13.11
CA GLY A 238 7.36 15.40 -11.83
C GLY A 238 8.00 16.58 -11.07
N LYS A 239 9.33 16.65 -11.02
CA LYS A 239 10.06 17.78 -10.43
C LYS A 239 9.76 19.10 -11.16
N MET A 240 9.74 19.08 -12.50
CA MET A 240 9.37 20.24 -13.29
C MET A 240 7.93 20.69 -13.02
N ALA A 241 6.99 19.76 -12.97
CA ALA A 241 5.59 20.07 -12.64
C ALA A 241 5.43 20.74 -11.27
N ILE A 242 6.17 20.27 -10.27
CA ILE A 242 6.18 20.87 -8.92
C ILE A 242 6.81 22.28 -8.97
N ALA A 243 7.93 22.44 -9.66
CA ALA A 243 8.60 23.73 -9.78
C ALA A 243 7.76 24.79 -10.51
N GLU A 244 7.10 24.39 -11.62
CA GLU A 244 6.19 25.27 -12.37
C GLU A 244 4.91 25.60 -11.60
N GLY A 245 4.42 24.65 -10.78
CA GLY A 245 3.23 24.83 -9.97
C GLY A 245 3.38 25.85 -8.86
N GLY A 246 4.59 26.06 -8.35
CA GLY A 246 4.84 26.93 -7.20
C GLY A 246 3.99 26.52 -5.98
N PHE A 247 3.63 27.49 -5.15
CA PHE A 247 2.95 27.22 -3.88
C PHE A 247 1.44 26.95 -4.04
N ILE A 248 0.79 27.59 -5.00
CA ILE A 248 -0.69 27.53 -5.19
C ILE A 248 -1.07 26.54 -6.29
N GLY A 249 -0.13 26.16 -7.15
CA GLY A 249 -0.37 25.36 -8.34
C GLY A 249 -0.89 26.20 -9.52
N VAL A 250 -0.87 25.60 -10.71
CA VAL A 250 -1.37 26.22 -11.95
C VAL A 250 -2.87 25.98 -12.20
N GLY A 251 -3.52 25.32 -11.25
CA GLY A 251 -4.95 24.98 -11.34
C GLY A 251 -5.21 23.64 -12.07
N PRO A 252 -6.40 23.05 -11.86
CA PRO A 252 -6.79 21.78 -12.45
C PRO A 252 -6.77 21.85 -13.99
N GLY A 253 -6.11 20.89 -14.63
CA GLY A 253 -6.07 20.79 -16.08
C GLY A 253 -5.05 21.69 -16.80
N ASN A 254 -4.38 22.61 -16.11
CA ASN A 254 -3.50 23.61 -16.73
C ASN A 254 -2.00 23.23 -16.71
N SER A 255 -1.63 22.11 -16.09
CA SER A 255 -0.22 21.68 -16.06
C SER A 255 0.23 21.23 -17.45
N PHE A 256 1.28 21.86 -17.97
CA PHE A 256 1.91 21.49 -19.24
C PHE A 256 2.56 20.12 -19.15
N GLN A 257 3.13 19.78 -17.99
CA GLN A 257 3.86 18.53 -17.78
C GLN A 257 3.00 17.28 -17.80
N ARG A 258 1.67 17.39 -17.62
CA ARG A 258 0.74 16.25 -17.74
C ARG A 258 0.79 15.57 -19.11
N ASN A 259 1.15 16.32 -20.16
CA ASN A 259 1.22 15.80 -21.53
C ASN A 259 2.46 14.93 -21.77
N TYR A 260 3.48 15.09 -20.94
CA TYR A 260 4.78 14.42 -21.04
C TYR A 260 4.93 13.29 -20.02
N LEU A 261 4.15 13.29 -18.95
CA LEU A 261 4.18 12.21 -17.96
C LEU A 261 3.62 10.91 -18.55
N PRO A 262 4.40 9.80 -18.57
CA PRO A 262 3.98 8.54 -19.18
C PRO A 262 2.76 7.89 -18.50
N SER A 263 2.55 8.20 -17.22
CA SER A 263 1.49 7.64 -16.37
C SER A 263 0.88 8.76 -15.52
N ALA A 264 0.35 9.78 -16.18
CA ALA A 264 -0.30 10.91 -15.49
C ALA A 264 -1.72 10.56 -14.98
N TYR A 265 -2.22 9.36 -15.29
CA TYR A 265 -3.59 8.88 -15.06
C TYR A 265 -3.59 7.46 -14.46
#